data_061a6233e204a4367f03bcec07e5f14d
#
_entry.id   061a6233e204a4367f03bcec07e5f14d
#
_cell.length_a   1.000
_cell.length_b   1.000
_cell.length_c   1.000
_cell.angle_alpha   90.00
_cell.angle_beta   90.00
_cell.angle_gamma   90.00
#
_symmetry.space_group_name_H-M   'P 1'
#
loop_
_entity.id
_entity.type
_entity.pdbx_description
1 polymer ?
#
loop_
_entity_poly.entity_id
_entity_poly.type
_entity_poly.pdbx_seq_one_letter_code
_entity_poly.pdbx_strand_id
1 'polypeptide(L)'
;MIYWEEESLNDREKIFEFLYDFNPDVAERTDDIIEAKVENLNEQPLMGVQRDGIRGRLLIIPEVSMIVSYFVDGSNIRIMRVLHQKQKFPIE
;
A
#
# COMPACT_ATOMS: atom_id res chain seq x y z
N MET A 1 2.72 15.59 0.11
CA MET A 1 3.88 14.78 -0.35
C MET A 1 3.78 13.37 0.20
N ILE A 2 4.13 12.38 -0.59
CA ILE A 2 4.07 10.97 -0.19
C ILE A 2 5.43 10.55 0.37
N TYR A 3 5.41 9.95 1.57
CA TYR A 3 6.60 9.37 2.19
C TYR A 3 6.37 7.87 2.39
N TRP A 4 7.23 7.07 1.81
CA TRP A 4 7.21 5.63 1.98
C TRP A 4 8.08 5.26 3.17
N GLU A 5 7.46 4.75 4.24
CA GLU A 5 8.23 4.27 5.38
C GLU A 5 9.04 3.03 4.99
N GLU A 6 10.12 2.78 5.70
CA GLU A 6 11.02 1.67 5.39
C GLU A 6 10.29 0.33 5.29
N GLU A 7 9.37 0.08 6.22
CA GLU A 7 8.62 -1.18 6.19
C GLU A 7 7.75 -1.32 4.95
N SER A 8 7.17 -0.24 4.46
CA SER A 8 6.37 -0.27 3.24
C SER A 8 7.23 -0.55 2.01
N LEU A 9 8.43 -0.01 1.97
CA LEU A 9 9.37 -0.29 0.88
C LEU A 9 9.83 -1.76 0.92
N ASN A 10 10.08 -2.28 2.12
CA ASN A 10 10.41 -3.69 2.28
C ASN A 10 9.25 -4.59 1.85
N ASP A 11 8.02 -4.20 2.17
CA ASP A 11 6.83 -4.94 1.71
C ASP A 11 6.76 -4.98 0.19
N ARG A 12 6.96 -3.82 -0.47
CA ARG A 12 6.94 -3.74 -1.94
C ARG A 12 8.00 -4.64 -2.56
N GLU A 13 9.20 -4.63 -1.99
CA GLU A 13 10.30 -5.44 -2.47
C GLU A 13 9.98 -6.93 -2.37
N LYS A 14 9.44 -7.37 -1.23
CA LYS A 14 9.07 -8.77 -1.04
C LYS A 14 7.95 -9.21 -1.96
N ILE A 15 6.95 -8.36 -2.16
CA ILE A 15 5.86 -8.63 -3.10
C ILE A 15 6.43 -8.77 -4.51
N PHE A 16 7.31 -7.87 -4.90
CA PHE A 16 7.93 -7.88 -6.22
C PHE A 16 8.74 -9.17 -6.44
N GLU A 17 9.59 -9.53 -5.49
CA GLU A 17 10.41 -10.74 -5.59
C GLU A 17 9.55 -11.99 -5.70
N PHE A 18 8.50 -12.09 -4.89
CA PHE A 18 7.57 -13.22 -4.92
C PHE A 18 6.90 -13.35 -6.28
N LEU A 19 6.37 -12.26 -6.80
CA LEU A 19 5.68 -12.27 -8.09
C LEU A 19 6.64 -12.47 -9.26
N TYR A 20 7.84 -11.94 -9.16
CA TYR A 20 8.85 -12.08 -10.22
C TYR A 20 9.18 -13.53 -10.52
N ASP A 21 9.22 -14.38 -9.49
CA ASP A 21 9.47 -15.79 -9.65
C ASP A 21 8.37 -16.51 -10.45
N PHE A 22 7.15 -15.97 -10.44
CA PHE A 22 6.05 -16.50 -11.25
C PHE A 22 6.04 -15.88 -12.64
N ASN A 23 6.11 -14.56 -12.70
CA ASN A 23 5.96 -13.81 -13.93
C ASN A 23 6.50 -12.39 -13.74
N PRO A 24 7.67 -12.07 -14.33
CA PRO A 24 8.26 -10.74 -14.20
C PRO A 24 7.34 -9.59 -14.63
N ASP A 25 6.55 -9.79 -15.68
CA ASP A 25 5.63 -8.75 -16.15
C ASP A 25 4.54 -8.46 -15.11
N VAL A 26 4.05 -9.48 -14.43
CA VAL A 26 3.06 -9.31 -13.37
C VAL A 26 3.67 -8.57 -12.18
N ALA A 27 4.93 -8.89 -11.84
CA ALA A 27 5.63 -8.21 -10.76
C ALA A 27 5.74 -6.70 -11.04
N GLU A 28 6.18 -6.34 -12.24
CA GLU A 28 6.33 -4.94 -12.62
C GLU A 28 5.00 -4.22 -12.65
N ARG A 29 3.98 -4.84 -13.26
CA ARG A 29 2.65 -4.24 -13.35
C ARG A 29 2.04 -4.02 -11.97
N THR A 30 2.18 -5.00 -11.07
CA THR A 30 1.63 -4.90 -9.72
C THR A 30 2.27 -3.74 -8.96
N ASP A 31 3.59 -3.62 -9.02
CA ASP A 31 4.30 -2.55 -8.35
C ASP A 31 3.92 -1.18 -8.92
N ASP A 32 3.80 -1.07 -10.24
CA ASP A 32 3.37 0.16 -10.90
C ASP A 32 1.95 0.58 -10.47
N ILE A 33 1.04 -0.39 -10.35
CA ILE A 33 -0.33 -0.11 -9.92
C ILE A 33 -0.35 0.37 -8.46
N ILE A 34 0.42 -0.27 -7.58
CA ILE A 34 0.54 0.15 -6.19
C ILE A 34 1.02 1.60 -6.13
N GLU A 35 2.07 1.92 -6.84
CA GLU A 35 2.64 3.27 -6.84
C GLU A 35 1.66 4.30 -7.39
N ALA A 36 0.99 3.99 -8.50
CA ALA A 36 0.03 4.91 -9.12
C ALA A 36 -1.17 5.17 -8.22
N LYS A 37 -1.69 4.13 -7.56
CA LYS A 37 -2.83 4.30 -6.65
C LYS A 37 -2.45 5.12 -5.42
N VAL A 38 -1.26 4.91 -4.88
CA VAL A 38 -0.78 5.69 -3.74
C VAL A 38 -0.60 7.16 -4.12
N GLU A 39 -0.10 7.44 -5.33
CA GLU A 39 0.07 8.81 -5.80
C GLU A 39 -1.25 9.60 -5.81
N ASN A 40 -2.38 8.93 -6.03
CA ASN A 40 -3.69 9.58 -6.00
C ASN A 40 -4.01 10.17 -4.63
N LEU A 41 -3.36 9.71 -3.57
CA LEU A 41 -3.56 10.25 -2.23
C LEU A 41 -3.09 11.71 -2.10
N ASN A 42 -2.22 12.17 -2.99
CA ASN A 42 -1.83 13.58 -3.00
C ASN A 42 -3.03 14.50 -3.24
N GLU A 43 -3.96 14.06 -4.07
CA GLU A 43 -5.15 14.84 -4.38
C GLU A 43 -6.34 14.46 -3.50
N GLN A 44 -6.41 13.20 -3.07
CA GLN A 44 -7.51 12.67 -2.27
C GLN A 44 -6.98 11.94 -1.04
N PRO A 45 -6.43 12.67 -0.06
CA PRO A 45 -5.78 12.01 1.08
C PRO A 45 -6.73 11.20 1.96
N LEU A 46 -8.02 11.50 1.94
CA LEU A 46 -9.01 10.79 2.76
C LEU A 46 -9.73 9.67 2.00
N MET A 47 -9.21 9.29 0.82
CA MET A 47 -9.82 8.26 -0.02
C MET A 47 -9.85 6.89 0.64
N GLY A 48 -8.84 6.56 1.45
CA GLY A 48 -8.80 5.30 2.16
C GLY A 48 -9.86 5.22 3.24
N VAL A 49 -10.25 3.99 3.60
CA VAL A 49 -11.28 3.77 4.60
C VAL A 49 -10.69 3.72 6.01
N GLN A 50 -11.47 4.15 6.99
CA GLN A 50 -11.12 3.97 8.40
C GLN A 50 -11.81 2.73 8.93
N ARG A 51 -11.11 1.99 9.78
CA ARG A 51 -11.68 0.81 10.45
C ARG A 51 -11.41 0.88 11.95
N ASP A 52 -12.35 0.35 12.72
CA ASP A 52 -12.20 0.26 14.16
C ASP A 52 -10.96 -0.58 14.51
N GLY A 53 -10.19 -0.09 15.49
CA GLY A 53 -9.00 -0.80 15.96
C GLY A 53 -7.78 -0.64 15.09
N ILE A 54 -7.88 0.10 13.98
CA ILE A 54 -6.75 0.36 13.09
C ILE A 54 -6.51 1.87 13.05
N ARG A 55 -5.26 2.26 13.32
CA ARG A 55 -4.87 3.66 13.21
C ARG A 55 -4.64 4.02 11.75
N GLY A 56 -5.03 5.24 11.40
CA GLY A 56 -4.88 5.72 10.04
C GLY A 56 -5.97 5.19 9.12
N ARG A 57 -5.63 5.07 7.83
CA ARG A 57 -6.56 4.66 6.79
C ARG A 57 -5.99 3.50 5.98
N LEU A 58 -6.89 2.77 5.33
CA LEU A 58 -6.53 1.67 4.46
C LEU A 58 -6.96 2.00 3.03
N LEU A 59 -6.00 2.01 2.11
CA LEU A 59 -6.27 2.14 0.68
C LEU A 59 -6.35 0.73 0.10
N ILE A 60 -7.52 0.35 -0.38
CA ILE A 60 -7.75 -0.97 -0.93
C ILE A 60 -7.51 -0.91 -2.44
N ILE A 61 -6.67 -1.81 -2.94
CA ILE A 61 -6.33 -1.88 -4.37
C ILE A 61 -6.75 -3.27 -4.87
N PRO A 62 -8.03 -3.41 -5.26
CA PRO A 62 -8.56 -4.75 -5.61
C PRO A 62 -7.92 -5.35 -6.85
N GLU A 63 -7.46 -4.54 -7.79
CA GLU A 63 -6.85 -5.02 -9.04
C GLU A 63 -5.66 -5.95 -8.78
N VAL A 64 -4.95 -5.73 -7.69
CA VAL A 64 -3.75 -6.51 -7.34
C VAL A 64 -3.88 -7.18 -5.98
N SER A 65 -5.06 -7.14 -5.38
CA SER A 65 -5.35 -7.75 -4.07
C SER A 65 -4.46 -7.24 -2.96
N MET A 66 -4.16 -5.94 -2.97
CA MET A 66 -3.30 -5.31 -1.97
C MET A 66 -4.07 -4.28 -1.14
N ILE A 67 -3.56 -4.05 0.07
CA ILE A 67 -4.05 -3.03 0.98
C ILE A 67 -2.85 -2.21 1.43
N VAL A 68 -2.98 -0.89 1.37
CA VAL A 68 -1.94 0.03 1.80
C VAL A 68 -2.42 0.77 3.03
N SER A 69 -1.70 0.65 4.15
CA SER A 69 -2.01 1.42 5.34
C SER A 69 -1.22 2.72 5.34
N TYR A 70 -1.87 3.82 5.71
CA TYR A 70 -1.22 5.12 5.68
C TYR A 70 -1.80 6.07 6.72
N PHE A 71 -1.04 7.12 7.02
CA PHE A 71 -1.46 8.24 7.87
C PHE A 71 -1.41 9.53 7.10
N VAL A 72 -2.37 10.41 7.38
CA VAL A 72 -2.33 11.79 6.90
C VAL A 72 -1.76 12.67 8.03
N ASP A 73 -0.68 13.38 7.72
CA ASP A 73 0.02 14.25 8.65
C ASP A 73 0.17 15.62 8.01
N GLY A 74 -0.82 16.49 8.25
CA GLY A 74 -0.87 17.78 7.58
C GLY A 74 -1.03 17.61 6.08
N SER A 75 -0.10 18.16 5.30
CA SER A 75 -0.07 18.00 3.85
C SER A 75 0.73 16.77 3.41
N ASN A 76 1.24 16.01 4.36
CA ASN A 76 2.06 14.84 4.09
C ASN A 76 1.27 13.55 4.30
N ILE A 77 1.61 12.53 3.51
CA ILE A 77 1.01 11.21 3.62
C ILE A 77 2.13 10.22 3.84
N ARG A 78 2.04 9.47 4.94
CA ARG A 78 3.04 8.48 5.31
C ARG A 78 2.50 7.10 5.04
N ILE A 79 3.15 6.38 4.14
CA ILE A 79 2.77 5.01 3.78
C ILE A 79 3.45 4.06 4.75
N MET A 80 2.65 3.34 5.52
CA MET A 80 3.15 2.50 6.61
C MET A 80 3.42 1.08 6.18
N ARG A 81 2.45 0.42 5.53
CA ARG A 81 2.58 -0.98 5.11
C ARG A 81 1.86 -1.22 3.79
N VAL A 82 2.36 -2.19 3.03
CA VAL A 82 1.68 -2.72 1.84
C VAL A 82 1.52 -4.22 2.04
N LEU A 83 0.27 -4.68 2.10
CA LEU A 83 -0.03 -6.05 2.50
C LEU A 83 -1.05 -6.67 1.56
N HIS A 84 -1.01 -8.00 1.44
CA HIS A 84 -2.00 -8.73 0.67
C HIS A 84 -3.34 -8.74 1.41
N GLN A 85 -4.45 -8.69 0.68
CA GLN A 85 -5.81 -8.65 1.27
C GLN A 85 -6.11 -9.85 2.17
N LYS A 86 -5.43 -10.96 1.99
CA LYS A 86 -5.63 -12.15 2.83
C LYS A 86 -4.94 -12.07 4.17
N GLN A 87 -4.07 -11.09 4.37
CA GLN A 87 -3.43 -10.88 5.67
C GLN A 87 -4.42 -10.20 6.63
N LYS A 88 -4.30 -10.54 7.90
CA LYS A 88 -5.19 -9.97 8.92
C LYS A 88 -4.67 -8.63 9.41
N PHE A 89 -5.58 -7.72 9.69
CA PHE A 89 -5.30 -6.45 10.35
C PHE A 89 -5.95 -6.43 11.72
N PRO A 90 -5.29 -5.85 12.76
CA PRO A 90 -3.91 -5.35 12.72
C PRO A 90 -2.91 -6.50 12.60
N ILE A 91 -1.73 -6.18 12.08
CA ILE A 91 -0.66 -7.16 11.92
C ILE A 91 0.06 -7.31 13.25
N GLU A 92 0.19 -8.54 13.70
CA GLU A 92 0.90 -8.86 14.93
C GLU A 92 2.35 -9.27 14.65
#